data_59f462a790382559b13f907db9af1d32
#
_entry.id   59f462a790382559b13f907db9af1d32
#
_cell.length_a   1.000
_cell.length_b   1.000
_cell.length_c   1.000
_cell.angle_alpha   90.00
_cell.angle_beta   90.00
_cell.angle_gamma   90.00
#
_symmetry.space_group_name_H-M   'P 1'
#
loop_
_entity.id
_entity.type
_entity.pdbx_description
1 polymer ?
#
loop_
_entity_poly.entity_id
_entity_poly.type
_entity_poly.pdbx_seq_one_letter_code
_entity_poly.pdbx_strand_id
1 'polypeptide(L)'
;MLLMIDNYDSFTYNLVHYFAELGQEVKVVRNDALSVAEVGALKPDYIVLSPGPCTPNEAGICLQVLGQLAGKVPVFGVCLGHQSIGQAFGGKVVRAKTIMHGKTSMIHHKGEGAFKGLPSPFEATRYHSLVVEQDSLPDCLEITAWTVNEDGSLDEIMGLRHKTLPVEGVQFHPESILTQHGHDLLGNFLANHKNNNGKN
;
A
#
# COMPACT_ATOMS: atom_id res chain seq x y z
N MET A 1 15.69 -5.86 7.85
CA MET A 1 15.57 -5.98 6.38
C MET A 1 14.11 -5.72 6.00
N LEU A 2 13.88 -4.94 4.93
CA LEU A 2 12.56 -4.76 4.33
C LEU A 2 12.42 -5.74 3.18
N LEU A 3 11.35 -6.54 3.20
CA LEU A 3 11.03 -7.48 2.12
C LEU A 3 10.05 -6.84 1.15
N MET A 4 10.46 -6.67 -0.09
CA MET A 4 9.62 -6.23 -1.20
C MET A 4 9.08 -7.44 -1.94
N ILE A 5 7.76 -7.65 -1.90
CA ILE A 5 7.11 -8.66 -2.73
C ILE A 5 6.76 -8.03 -4.08
N ASP A 6 7.46 -8.47 -5.11
CA ASP A 6 7.31 -7.96 -6.47
C ASP A 6 6.17 -8.68 -7.19
N ASN A 7 5.14 -7.93 -7.54
CA ASN A 7 3.98 -8.41 -8.29
C ASN A 7 4.20 -8.35 -9.82
N TYR A 8 5.44 -8.57 -10.28
CA TYR A 8 5.81 -8.53 -11.70
C TYR A 8 5.55 -7.17 -12.32
N ASP A 9 5.96 -6.12 -11.61
CA ASP A 9 5.70 -4.73 -11.97
C ASP A 9 6.99 -3.98 -12.29
N SER A 10 6.95 -3.17 -13.36
CA SER A 10 8.09 -2.36 -13.78
C SER A 10 8.44 -1.23 -12.81
N PHE A 11 7.50 -0.81 -11.95
CA PHE A 11 7.72 0.25 -10.96
C PHE A 11 8.27 -0.25 -9.63
N THR A 12 8.39 -1.55 -9.43
CA THR A 12 8.88 -2.14 -8.16
C THR A 12 10.24 -1.59 -7.77
N TYR A 13 11.17 -1.46 -8.71
CA TYR A 13 12.52 -0.98 -8.41
C TYR A 13 12.58 0.50 -8.05
N ASN A 14 11.63 1.31 -8.50
CA ASN A 14 11.51 2.69 -8.03
C ASN A 14 11.15 2.74 -6.54
N LEU A 15 10.24 1.86 -6.08
CA LEU A 15 9.96 1.69 -4.65
C LEU A 15 11.20 1.21 -3.89
N VAL A 16 11.93 0.24 -4.43
CA VAL A 16 13.18 -0.26 -3.84
C VAL A 16 14.17 0.88 -3.63
N HIS A 17 14.37 1.72 -4.64
CA HIS A 17 15.25 2.89 -4.55
C HIS A 17 14.81 3.87 -3.47
N TYR A 18 13.51 4.18 -3.39
CA TYR A 18 12.99 5.08 -2.37
C TYR A 18 13.23 4.55 -0.95
N PHE A 19 12.95 3.27 -0.71
CA PHE A 19 13.22 2.66 0.59
C PHE A 19 14.73 2.56 0.91
N ALA A 20 15.56 2.30 -0.08
CA ALA A 20 17.01 2.30 0.09
C ALA A 20 17.52 3.70 0.48
N GLU A 21 17.01 4.76 -0.17
CA GLU A 21 17.31 6.14 0.17
C GLU A 21 16.86 6.51 1.59
N LEU A 22 15.81 5.84 2.10
CA LEU A 22 15.33 5.98 3.47
C LEU A 22 16.11 5.11 4.48
N GLY A 23 17.20 4.48 4.05
CA GLY A 23 18.09 3.72 4.92
C GLY A 23 17.76 2.25 5.09
N GLN A 24 16.84 1.69 4.29
CA GLN A 24 16.46 0.29 4.38
C GLN A 24 17.36 -0.62 3.55
N GLU A 25 17.70 -1.78 4.11
CA GLU A 25 18.20 -2.92 3.34
C GLU A 25 16.99 -3.63 2.73
N VAL A 26 16.87 -3.61 1.40
CA VAL A 26 15.72 -4.14 0.68
C VAL A 26 16.07 -5.47 0.01
N LYS A 27 15.29 -6.51 0.30
CA LYS A 27 15.31 -7.77 -0.42
C LYS A 27 14.07 -7.87 -1.30
N VAL A 28 14.25 -8.14 -2.58
CA VAL A 28 13.16 -8.28 -3.55
C VAL A 28 12.92 -9.76 -3.84
N VAL A 29 11.67 -10.21 -3.71
CA VAL A 29 11.24 -11.55 -4.13
C VAL A 29 9.95 -11.45 -4.94
N ARG A 30 9.83 -12.26 -5.99
CA ARG A 30 8.60 -12.36 -6.77
C ARG A 30 7.48 -12.96 -5.93
N ASN A 31 6.25 -12.62 -6.23
CA ASN A 31 5.07 -13.04 -5.47
C ASN A 31 4.77 -14.55 -5.52
N ASP A 32 5.46 -15.28 -6.36
CA ASP A 32 5.36 -16.74 -6.53
C ASP A 32 6.69 -17.47 -6.27
N ALA A 33 7.71 -16.75 -5.78
CA ALA A 33 9.04 -17.33 -5.54
C ALA A 33 9.18 -18.03 -4.19
N LEU A 34 8.46 -17.59 -3.17
CA LEU A 34 8.50 -18.12 -1.81
C LEU A 34 7.08 -18.44 -1.31
N SER A 35 7.00 -19.41 -0.41
CA SER A 35 5.78 -19.63 0.38
C SER A 35 5.68 -18.60 1.50
N VAL A 36 4.49 -18.47 2.08
CA VAL A 36 4.27 -17.59 3.24
C VAL A 36 5.13 -18.02 4.42
N ALA A 37 5.30 -19.33 4.64
CA ALA A 37 6.15 -19.85 5.69
C ALA A 37 7.63 -19.45 5.49
N GLU A 38 8.11 -19.50 4.24
CA GLU A 38 9.47 -19.07 3.90
C GLU A 38 9.65 -17.55 4.10
N VAL A 39 8.65 -16.75 3.77
CA VAL A 39 8.65 -15.31 4.03
C VAL A 39 8.75 -15.05 5.54
N GLY A 40 7.93 -15.72 6.34
CA GLY A 40 7.98 -15.61 7.80
C GLY A 40 9.33 -16.02 8.39
N ALA A 41 9.96 -17.05 7.83
CA ALA A 41 11.28 -17.55 8.26
C ALA A 41 12.41 -16.55 8.00
N LEU A 42 12.26 -15.65 7.03
CA LEU A 42 13.22 -14.56 6.78
C LEU A 42 13.21 -13.49 7.88
N LYS A 43 12.20 -13.46 8.72
CA LYS A 43 12.01 -12.46 9.80
C LYS A 43 12.22 -11.04 9.32
N PRO A 44 11.50 -10.59 8.27
CA PRO A 44 11.62 -9.21 7.80
C PRO A 44 11.11 -8.24 8.84
N ASP A 45 11.70 -7.05 8.88
CA ASP A 45 11.22 -5.95 9.73
C ASP A 45 9.97 -5.29 9.16
N TYR A 46 9.87 -5.28 7.84
CA TYR A 46 8.73 -4.75 7.08
C TYR A 46 8.47 -5.61 5.85
N ILE A 47 7.22 -5.66 5.42
CA ILE A 47 6.84 -6.24 4.13
C ILE A 47 6.15 -5.16 3.31
N VAL A 48 6.58 -4.99 2.06
CA VAL A 48 5.93 -4.10 1.09
C VAL A 48 5.39 -4.92 -0.06
N LEU A 49 4.11 -4.73 -0.37
CA LEU A 49 3.44 -5.36 -1.51
C LEU A 49 3.44 -4.37 -2.66
N SER A 50 4.14 -4.69 -3.75
CA SER A 50 4.34 -3.78 -4.87
C SER A 50 3.08 -3.57 -5.71
N PRO A 51 3.06 -2.54 -6.57
CA PRO A 51 2.13 -2.50 -7.69
C PRO A 51 2.20 -3.77 -8.55
N GLY A 52 1.23 -3.97 -9.39
CA GLY A 52 1.24 -5.08 -10.35
C GLY A 52 -0.03 -5.10 -11.19
N PRO A 53 -0.06 -6.00 -12.20
CA PRO A 53 -1.20 -6.15 -13.08
C PRO A 53 -2.33 -6.98 -12.46
N CYS A 54 -3.48 -6.98 -13.09
CA CYS A 54 -4.64 -7.81 -12.77
C CYS A 54 -5.26 -7.50 -11.42
N THR A 55 -5.68 -8.51 -10.67
CA THR A 55 -6.39 -8.38 -9.41
C THR A 55 -5.61 -9.04 -8.27
N PRO A 56 -6.01 -8.81 -7.00
CA PRO A 56 -5.38 -9.51 -5.87
C PRO A 56 -5.40 -11.03 -5.97
N ASN A 57 -6.36 -11.61 -6.69
CA ASN A 57 -6.43 -13.06 -6.90
C ASN A 57 -5.24 -13.61 -7.70
N GLU A 58 -4.64 -12.79 -8.55
CA GLU A 58 -3.47 -13.13 -9.36
C GLU A 58 -2.14 -12.61 -8.78
N ALA A 59 -2.18 -12.09 -7.55
CA ALA A 59 -0.99 -11.51 -6.90
C ALA A 59 -0.20 -12.52 -6.04
N GLY A 60 -0.19 -13.79 -6.43
CA GLY A 60 0.57 -14.84 -5.75
C GLY A 60 0.23 -14.93 -4.27
N ILE A 61 1.24 -14.81 -3.41
CA ILE A 61 1.10 -14.98 -1.96
C ILE A 61 0.59 -13.75 -1.21
N CYS A 62 0.30 -12.63 -1.88
CA CYS A 62 -0.04 -11.36 -1.21
C CYS A 62 -1.22 -11.49 -0.24
N LEU A 63 -2.32 -12.13 -0.65
CA LEU A 63 -3.48 -12.33 0.24
C LEU A 63 -3.13 -13.21 1.44
N GLN A 64 -2.33 -14.27 1.25
CA GLN A 64 -1.91 -15.17 2.32
C GLN A 64 -0.95 -14.47 3.30
N VAL A 65 -0.04 -13.64 2.80
CA VAL A 65 0.84 -12.83 3.65
C VAL A 65 0.02 -11.93 4.56
N LEU A 66 -0.98 -11.26 4.03
CA LEU A 66 -1.88 -10.42 4.82
C LEU A 66 -2.68 -11.23 5.84
N GLY A 67 -3.17 -12.41 5.45
CA GLY A 67 -3.94 -13.26 6.36
C GLY A 67 -3.13 -13.91 7.48
N GLN A 68 -1.84 -14.17 7.26
CA GLN A 68 -1.00 -14.94 8.19
C GLN A 68 0.07 -14.11 8.90
N LEU A 69 0.58 -13.04 8.29
CA LEU A 69 1.71 -12.29 8.81
C LEU A 69 1.39 -10.85 9.23
N ALA A 70 0.21 -10.32 8.89
CA ALA A 70 -0.14 -8.92 9.13
C ALA A 70 -0.11 -8.51 10.61
N GLY A 71 -0.35 -9.43 11.54
CA GLY A 71 -0.24 -9.18 12.99
C GLY A 71 1.17 -9.31 13.54
N LYS A 72 2.13 -9.81 12.75
CA LYS A 72 3.50 -10.12 13.17
C LYS A 72 4.53 -9.18 12.57
N VAL A 73 4.27 -8.68 11.35
CA VAL A 73 5.17 -7.82 10.59
C VAL A 73 4.36 -6.66 10.02
N PRO A 74 4.86 -5.41 10.12
CA PRO A 74 4.21 -4.27 9.45
C PRO A 74 4.18 -4.47 7.93
N VAL A 75 3.01 -4.22 7.32
CA VAL A 75 2.79 -4.39 5.89
C VAL A 75 2.31 -3.10 5.26
N PHE A 76 2.95 -2.69 4.17
CA PHE A 76 2.54 -1.57 3.32
C PHE A 76 2.22 -2.05 1.92
N GLY A 77 1.08 -1.64 1.38
CA GLY A 77 0.65 -2.01 0.03
C GLY A 77 0.55 -0.81 -0.91
N VAL A 78 1.05 -0.96 -2.14
CA VAL A 78 0.98 0.07 -3.18
C VAL A 78 0.17 -0.46 -4.36
N CYS A 79 -0.85 0.27 -4.78
CA CYS A 79 -1.73 -0.04 -5.89
C CYS A 79 -2.34 -1.45 -5.77
N LEU A 80 -1.83 -2.47 -6.46
CA LEU A 80 -2.28 -3.86 -6.31
C LEU A 80 -2.11 -4.34 -4.86
N GLY A 81 -1.04 -3.95 -4.18
CA GLY A 81 -0.82 -4.27 -2.77
C GLY A 81 -1.88 -3.66 -1.85
N HIS A 82 -2.29 -2.43 -2.12
CA HIS A 82 -3.40 -1.77 -1.42
C HIS A 82 -4.74 -2.48 -1.68
N GLN A 83 -5.01 -2.86 -2.91
CA GLN A 83 -6.22 -3.63 -3.27
C GLN A 83 -6.22 -4.98 -2.57
N SER A 84 -5.05 -5.61 -2.45
CA SER A 84 -4.89 -6.86 -1.70
C SER A 84 -5.24 -6.70 -0.22
N ILE A 85 -4.88 -5.57 0.39
CA ILE A 85 -5.29 -5.23 1.77
C ILE A 85 -6.82 -5.15 1.86
N GLY A 86 -7.46 -4.40 0.96
CA GLY A 86 -8.91 -4.30 0.94
C GLY A 86 -9.59 -5.66 0.87
N GLN A 87 -9.13 -6.52 -0.04
CA GLN A 87 -9.72 -7.84 -0.25
C GLN A 87 -9.41 -8.82 0.88
N ALA A 88 -8.19 -8.84 1.40
CA ALA A 88 -7.78 -9.78 2.45
C ALA A 88 -8.61 -9.63 3.73
N PHE A 89 -9.05 -8.42 4.04
CA PHE A 89 -9.83 -8.13 5.23
C PHE A 89 -11.35 -8.12 4.98
N GLY A 90 -11.80 -8.49 3.78
CA GLY A 90 -13.21 -8.71 3.48
C GLY A 90 -13.89 -7.69 2.58
N GLY A 91 -13.15 -6.69 2.08
CA GLY A 91 -13.66 -5.72 1.10
C GLY A 91 -13.72 -6.27 -0.31
N LYS A 92 -14.31 -5.50 -1.21
CA LYS A 92 -14.39 -5.83 -2.64
C LYS A 92 -13.52 -4.90 -3.46
N VAL A 93 -12.89 -5.45 -4.49
CA VAL A 93 -12.15 -4.71 -5.51
C VAL A 93 -13.02 -4.67 -6.76
N VAL A 94 -13.33 -3.46 -7.22
CA VAL A 94 -14.27 -3.22 -8.32
C VAL A 94 -13.64 -2.29 -9.35
N ARG A 95 -14.26 -2.16 -10.52
CA ARG A 95 -13.80 -1.22 -11.54
C ARG A 95 -13.92 0.21 -11.04
N ALA A 96 -12.86 1.00 -11.28
CA ALA A 96 -12.90 2.44 -11.07
C ALA A 96 -13.87 3.11 -12.05
N LYS A 97 -14.44 4.24 -11.65
CA LYS A 97 -15.31 5.04 -12.52
C LYS A 97 -14.59 5.50 -13.78
N THR A 98 -13.30 5.80 -13.65
CA THR A 98 -12.43 6.22 -14.76
C THR A 98 -11.12 5.45 -14.67
N ILE A 99 -10.66 4.91 -15.82
CA ILE A 99 -9.35 4.26 -15.91
C ILE A 99 -8.28 5.33 -15.82
N MET A 100 -7.34 5.15 -14.88
CA MET A 100 -6.19 6.03 -14.68
C MET A 100 -4.92 5.39 -15.23
N HIS A 101 -4.23 6.11 -16.10
CA HIS A 101 -2.97 5.66 -16.69
C HIS A 101 -1.96 6.81 -16.74
N GLY A 102 -1.16 6.96 -15.70
CA GLY A 102 -0.16 8.00 -15.59
C GLY A 102 -0.71 9.41 -15.34
N LYS A 103 -1.97 9.51 -15.02
CA LYS A 103 -2.62 10.78 -14.68
C LYS A 103 -2.41 11.11 -13.21
N THR A 104 -2.31 12.39 -12.91
CA THR A 104 -2.26 12.88 -11.53
C THR A 104 -3.64 13.26 -11.03
N SER A 105 -3.83 13.14 -9.72
CA SER A 105 -5.04 13.58 -9.01
C SER A 105 -4.65 14.22 -7.69
N MET A 106 -5.53 15.06 -7.17
CA MET A 106 -5.36 15.62 -5.83
C MET A 106 -5.85 14.62 -4.79
N ILE A 107 -4.97 14.26 -3.88
CA ILE A 107 -5.24 13.27 -2.84
C ILE A 107 -5.52 13.99 -1.54
N HIS A 108 -6.74 13.87 -1.05
CA HIS A 108 -7.16 14.35 0.26
C HIS A 108 -6.90 13.27 1.31
N HIS A 109 -6.56 13.65 2.53
CA HIS A 109 -6.26 12.69 3.59
C HIS A 109 -6.57 13.25 4.99
N LYS A 110 -6.54 12.37 5.99
CA LYS A 110 -6.82 12.72 7.39
C LYS A 110 -5.59 13.19 8.18
N GLY A 111 -4.40 13.16 7.61
CA GLY A 111 -3.16 13.45 8.34
C GLY A 111 -2.74 12.36 9.32
N GLU A 112 -3.19 11.13 9.12
CA GLU A 112 -2.92 9.99 10.00
C GLU A 112 -2.06 8.93 9.29
N GLY A 113 -1.39 8.08 10.08
CA GLY A 113 -0.53 7.03 9.55
C GLY A 113 0.59 7.57 8.69
N ALA A 114 0.72 7.04 7.47
CA ALA A 114 1.71 7.48 6.50
C ALA A 114 1.51 8.93 6.02
N PHE A 115 0.33 9.50 6.22
CA PHE A 115 0.00 10.88 5.81
C PHE A 115 0.33 11.92 6.87
N LYS A 116 0.84 11.52 8.02
CA LYS A 116 1.14 12.42 9.12
C LYS A 116 2.09 13.55 8.70
N GLY A 117 1.67 14.79 8.93
CA GLY A 117 2.46 15.98 8.63
C GLY A 117 2.51 16.38 7.16
N LEU A 118 1.84 15.65 6.27
CA LEU A 118 1.76 15.99 4.86
C LEU A 118 0.65 17.01 4.58
N PRO A 119 0.83 17.88 3.56
CA PRO A 119 -0.26 18.79 3.17
C PRO A 119 -1.43 18.01 2.56
N SER A 120 -2.66 18.49 2.77
CA SER A 120 -3.86 17.94 2.15
C SER A 120 -4.63 19.04 1.44
N PRO A 121 -4.94 18.89 0.14
CA PRO A 121 -4.53 17.77 -0.71
C PRO A 121 -3.10 17.91 -1.23
N PHE A 122 -2.56 16.83 -1.78
CA PHE A 122 -1.33 16.85 -2.57
C PHE A 122 -1.52 16.06 -3.87
N GLU A 123 -0.68 16.32 -4.86
CA GLU A 123 -0.77 15.70 -6.17
C GLU A 123 -0.04 14.36 -6.20
N ALA A 124 -0.69 13.32 -6.74
CA ALA A 124 -0.11 11.98 -6.88
C ALA A 124 -0.51 11.31 -8.18
N THR A 125 0.40 10.48 -8.69
CA THR A 125 0.21 9.72 -9.93
C THR A 125 -0.62 8.46 -9.69
N ARG A 126 -1.55 8.20 -10.60
CA ARG A 126 -2.43 7.04 -10.57
C ARG A 126 -2.25 6.20 -11.84
N TYR A 127 -2.11 4.88 -11.65
CA TYR A 127 -2.06 3.87 -12.69
C TYR A 127 -2.96 2.70 -12.27
N HIS A 128 -4.28 2.83 -12.41
CA HIS A 128 -5.19 1.75 -12.03
C HIS A 128 -6.52 1.83 -12.74
N SER A 129 -7.12 0.67 -12.96
CA SER A 129 -8.48 0.50 -13.47
C SER A 129 -9.43 -0.07 -12.41
N LEU A 130 -8.89 -0.48 -11.25
CA LEU A 130 -9.62 -1.06 -10.14
C LEU A 130 -9.44 -0.20 -8.89
N VAL A 131 -10.43 -0.26 -8.00
CA VAL A 131 -10.42 0.40 -6.69
C VAL A 131 -11.04 -0.51 -5.64
N VAL A 132 -10.73 -0.24 -4.37
CA VAL A 132 -11.46 -0.84 -3.25
C VAL A 132 -12.80 -0.12 -3.12
N GLU A 133 -13.89 -0.88 -3.09
CA GLU A 133 -15.25 -0.34 -3.01
C GLU A 133 -15.53 0.22 -1.61
N GLN A 134 -16.06 1.45 -1.56
CA GLN A 134 -16.38 2.11 -0.30
C GLN A 134 -17.53 1.41 0.44
N ASP A 135 -18.61 1.06 -0.26
CA ASP A 135 -19.83 0.55 0.35
C ASP A 135 -19.66 -0.81 1.05
N SER A 136 -18.70 -1.62 0.59
CA SER A 136 -18.40 -2.93 1.17
C SER A 136 -17.18 -2.94 2.08
N LEU A 137 -16.62 -1.77 2.42
CA LEU A 137 -15.43 -1.70 3.25
C LEU A 137 -15.71 -2.30 4.63
N PRO A 138 -14.92 -3.30 5.09
CA PRO A 138 -15.13 -3.92 6.39
C PRO A 138 -14.80 -2.94 7.54
N ASP A 139 -15.42 -3.15 8.69
CA ASP A 139 -15.27 -2.29 9.86
C ASP A 139 -13.83 -2.23 10.41
N CYS A 140 -13.02 -3.24 10.14
CA CYS A 140 -11.62 -3.27 10.59
C CYS A 140 -10.69 -2.35 9.80
N LEU A 141 -11.13 -1.85 8.64
CA LEU A 141 -10.37 -0.90 7.81
C LEU A 141 -10.95 0.50 7.90
N GLU A 142 -10.09 1.49 7.86
CA GLU A 142 -10.50 2.89 7.75
C GLU A 142 -9.90 3.54 6.50
N ILE A 143 -10.66 4.44 5.91
CA ILE A 143 -10.21 5.25 4.78
C ILE A 143 -9.31 6.35 5.31
N THR A 144 -8.06 6.38 4.84
CA THR A 144 -7.08 7.40 5.25
C THR A 144 -6.90 8.49 4.19
N ALA A 145 -7.19 8.17 2.94
CA ALA A 145 -7.06 9.11 1.82
C ALA A 145 -8.10 8.82 0.73
N TRP A 146 -8.45 9.86 -0.03
CA TRP A 146 -9.50 9.77 -1.06
C TRP A 146 -9.35 10.86 -2.10
N THR A 147 -10.01 10.68 -3.26
CA THR A 147 -10.30 11.74 -4.22
C THR A 147 -11.72 12.26 -3.97
N VAL A 148 -12.01 13.47 -4.44
CA VAL A 148 -13.31 14.11 -4.25
C VAL A 148 -14.02 14.36 -5.58
N ASN A 149 -15.34 14.33 -5.54
CA ASN A 149 -16.21 14.82 -6.61
C ASN A 149 -16.25 16.35 -6.62
N GLU A 150 -16.87 16.94 -7.64
CA GLU A 150 -17.04 18.40 -7.75
C GLU A 150 -17.78 19.00 -6.54
N ASP A 151 -18.70 18.25 -5.93
CA ASP A 151 -19.45 18.67 -4.75
C ASP A 151 -18.66 18.48 -3.43
N GLY A 152 -17.42 17.98 -3.49
CA GLY A 152 -16.57 17.73 -2.34
C GLY A 152 -16.81 16.39 -1.65
N SER A 153 -17.78 15.57 -2.09
CA SER A 153 -17.99 14.23 -1.55
C SER A 153 -16.88 13.27 -1.98
N LEU A 154 -16.69 12.20 -1.22
CA LEU A 154 -15.70 11.17 -1.53
C LEU A 154 -16.03 10.51 -2.88
N ASP A 155 -15.06 10.51 -3.78
CA ASP A 155 -15.16 9.83 -5.07
C ASP A 155 -14.61 8.41 -4.98
N GLU A 156 -13.30 8.25 -4.78
CA GLU A 156 -12.64 6.96 -4.71
C GLU A 156 -11.66 6.88 -3.54
N ILE A 157 -11.53 5.70 -2.94
CA ILE A 157 -10.57 5.42 -1.88
C ILE A 157 -9.15 5.45 -2.45
N MET A 158 -8.27 6.22 -1.82
CA MET A 158 -6.85 6.33 -2.20
C MET A 158 -5.89 5.87 -1.10
N GLY A 159 -6.38 5.61 0.08
CA GLY A 159 -5.59 5.08 1.20
C GLY A 159 -6.46 4.32 2.19
N LEU A 160 -5.90 3.27 2.74
CA LEU A 160 -6.52 2.41 3.75
C LEU A 160 -5.54 2.14 4.89
N ARG A 161 -6.08 1.92 6.08
CA ARG A 161 -5.33 1.48 7.23
C ARG A 161 -6.17 0.51 8.05
N HIS A 162 -5.56 -0.57 8.55
CA HIS A 162 -6.21 -1.42 9.55
C HIS A 162 -6.27 -0.67 10.88
N LYS A 163 -7.39 -0.76 11.59
CA LYS A 163 -7.61 -0.01 12.84
C LYS A 163 -6.72 -0.46 13.99
N THR A 164 -6.26 -1.72 13.98
CA THR A 164 -5.47 -2.31 15.09
C THR A 164 -4.15 -2.93 14.62
N LEU A 165 -4.11 -3.55 13.44
CA LEU A 165 -2.90 -4.18 12.90
C LEU A 165 -2.02 -3.15 12.18
N PRO A 166 -0.68 -3.38 12.13
CA PRO A 166 0.25 -2.49 11.44
C PRO A 166 0.19 -2.70 9.91
N VAL A 167 -0.95 -2.42 9.31
CA VAL A 167 -1.21 -2.60 7.87
C VAL A 167 -1.76 -1.31 7.31
N GLU A 168 -1.14 -0.83 6.24
CA GLU A 168 -1.50 0.41 5.58
C GLU A 168 -1.22 0.30 4.08
N GLY A 169 -1.98 1.02 3.27
CA GLY A 169 -1.78 1.02 1.82
C GLY A 169 -2.28 2.28 1.14
N VAL A 170 -1.77 2.51 -0.06
CA VAL A 170 -2.17 3.61 -0.93
C VAL A 170 -2.45 3.11 -2.35
N GLN A 171 -3.48 3.67 -2.98
CA GLN A 171 -3.87 3.31 -4.35
C GLN A 171 -2.98 3.97 -5.40
N PHE A 172 -2.43 5.14 -5.09
CA PHE A 172 -1.53 5.88 -5.98
C PHE A 172 -0.09 5.38 -5.86
N HIS A 173 0.79 5.93 -6.68
CA HIS A 173 2.20 5.55 -6.76
C HIS A 173 3.10 6.58 -6.06
N PRO A 174 3.51 6.36 -4.81
CA PRO A 174 4.40 7.29 -4.10
C PRO A 174 5.80 7.37 -4.72
N GLU A 175 6.22 6.34 -5.46
CA GLU A 175 7.52 6.25 -6.13
C GLU A 175 7.58 6.99 -7.46
N SER A 176 6.45 7.46 -7.97
CA SER A 176 6.41 8.23 -9.22
C SER A 176 7.01 9.62 -9.01
N ILE A 177 7.79 10.07 -9.98
CA ILE A 177 8.42 11.40 -9.96
C ILE A 177 7.39 12.54 -9.90
N LEU A 178 6.19 12.32 -10.42
CA LEU A 178 5.11 13.32 -10.40
C LEU A 178 4.29 13.29 -9.11
N THR A 179 4.55 12.35 -8.21
CA THR A 179 3.90 12.30 -6.90
C THR A 179 4.66 13.18 -5.91
N GLN A 180 3.94 14.12 -5.31
CA GLN A 180 4.49 14.97 -4.25
C GLN A 180 4.61 14.16 -2.94
N HIS A 181 5.64 14.45 -2.15
CA HIS A 181 5.84 13.90 -0.78
C HIS A 181 5.95 12.37 -0.70
N GLY A 182 6.35 11.69 -1.80
CA GLY A 182 6.45 10.23 -1.81
C GLY A 182 7.44 9.67 -0.80
N HIS A 183 8.64 10.26 -0.68
CA HIS A 183 9.63 9.85 0.33
C HIS A 183 9.12 10.07 1.75
N ASP A 184 8.49 11.20 2.03
CA ASP A 184 7.97 11.52 3.35
C ASP A 184 6.86 10.53 3.76
N LEU A 185 5.99 10.17 2.82
CA LEU A 185 4.93 9.20 3.04
C LEU A 185 5.50 7.83 3.40
N LEU A 186 6.45 7.32 2.62
CA LEU A 186 7.08 6.03 2.89
C LEU A 186 7.91 6.07 4.19
N GLY A 187 8.60 7.18 4.44
CA GLY A 187 9.35 7.42 5.68
C GLY A 187 8.45 7.41 6.91
N ASN A 188 7.27 7.98 6.82
CA ASN A 188 6.28 7.96 7.91
C ASN A 188 5.84 6.53 8.25
N PHE A 189 5.58 5.71 7.24
CA PHE A 189 5.25 4.29 7.48
C PHE A 189 6.37 3.58 8.25
N LEU A 190 7.62 3.75 7.82
CA LEU A 190 8.76 3.14 8.49
C LEU A 190 8.89 3.65 9.95
N ALA A 191 8.80 4.95 10.17
CA ALA A 191 8.93 5.55 11.49
C ALA A 191 7.81 5.11 12.44
N ASN A 192 6.56 5.02 11.95
CA ASN A 192 5.40 4.63 12.75
C ASN A 192 5.49 3.18 13.25
N HIS A 193 6.24 2.32 12.58
CA HIS A 193 6.32 0.89 12.88
C HIS A 193 7.71 0.41 13.29
N LYS A 194 8.66 1.32 13.49
CA LYS A 194 10.06 1.00 13.83
C LYS A 194 10.21 0.19 15.13
N ASN A 195 9.33 0.41 16.11
CA ASN A 195 9.43 -0.20 17.44
C ASN A 195 8.71 -1.56 17.57
N ASN A 196 8.04 -2.03 16.53
CA ASN A 196 7.37 -3.32 16.56
C ASN A 196 8.33 -4.51 16.42
N ASN A 197 9.61 -4.26 16.14
CA ASN A 197 10.63 -5.29 15.89
C ASN A 197 11.49 -5.66 17.11
N GLY A 198 11.19 -5.11 18.28
CA GLY A 198 11.99 -5.26 19.50
C GLY A 198 11.32 -5.94 20.68
N LYS A 199 10.18 -6.60 20.50
CA LYS A 199 9.52 -7.35 21.57
C LYS A 199 9.34 -8.80 21.19
N ASN A 200 10.33 -9.60 21.49
CA ASN A 200 10.24 -11.02 21.87
C ASN A 200 11.20 -11.26 23.01
#